data_faf89f0cc70dee014b159f6887ce78d9
#
_entry.id   faf89f0cc70dee014b159f6887ce78d9
#
_cell.length_a   1.000
_cell.length_b   1.000
_cell.length_c   1.000
_cell.angle_alpha   90.00
_cell.angle_beta   90.00
_cell.angle_gamma   90.00
#
_symmetry.space_group_name_H-M   'P 1'
#
loop_
_entity.id
_entity.type
_entity.pdbx_description
1 polymer ?
#
loop_
_entity_poly.entity_id
_entity_poly.type
_entity_poly.pdbx_seq_one_letter_code
_entity_poly.pdbx_strand_id
1 'polypeptide(L)'
;MKLKNSKYLLLALLVASSVGLSACGQKTEEKAATQTEEKAGETKVAEVKAMKGDELAKIEADKKEKENYLVIDVRSPEEYKAGHLKFAINMPIDTFEADYKKIEAFKDKDVVLYCNSGKKSAKAAEVLVNNGFQKVYNADGVKQFKYELVTFESKMGTDFIQDIKGGKAGLVIDAREAKDFEAGSFDKAVNIMPDDFESKKSSLPTDKNTAIYVFCYSGNKSATVAESLTKEGYTNVVNSLDGTKEIDFGFSK
;
A
#
# COMPACT_ATOMS: atom_id res chain seq x y z
N MET A 1 19.86 9.22 51.29
CA MET A 1 20.90 8.35 51.86
C MET A 1 21.79 7.86 50.73
N LYS A 2 23.01 8.40 50.75
CA LYS A 2 24.31 7.98 50.19
C LYS A 2 24.43 7.47 48.72
N LEU A 3 25.13 8.33 47.99
CA LEU A 3 25.92 8.07 46.77
C LEU A 3 26.89 6.89 46.93
N LYS A 4 27.23 6.24 45.78
CA LYS A 4 28.63 5.80 45.57
C LYS A 4 28.98 5.87 44.06
N ASN A 5 29.92 6.78 43.80
CA ASN A 5 30.75 6.88 42.59
C ASN A 5 31.76 5.72 42.54
N SER A 6 32.15 5.26 41.33
CA SER A 6 33.51 4.77 41.13
C SER A 6 33.98 5.08 39.70
N LYS A 7 35.09 5.80 39.67
CA LYS A 7 35.92 6.17 38.52
C LYS A 7 36.95 5.06 38.27
N TYR A 8 37.64 5.19 37.19
CA TYR A 8 39.00 4.73 36.75
C TYR A 8 38.91 3.99 35.42
N LEU A 9 39.84 4.09 34.46
CA LEU A 9 41.07 4.87 34.30
C LEU A 9 41.51 4.73 32.82
N LEU A 10 42.05 5.78 32.27
CA LEU A 10 42.78 5.83 31.00
C LEU A 10 44.02 4.95 31.04
N LEU A 11 44.37 4.35 29.88
CA LEU A 11 45.79 4.07 29.59
C LEU A 11 46.05 4.26 28.09
N ALA A 12 46.81 5.31 27.80
CA ALA A 12 47.46 5.57 26.52
C ALA A 12 48.87 4.93 26.56
N LEU A 13 49.26 4.32 25.46
CA LEU A 13 50.67 3.99 25.23
C LEU A 13 51.02 4.24 23.77
N LEU A 14 51.76 5.32 23.56
CA LEU A 14 52.56 5.65 22.40
C LEU A 14 53.88 4.87 22.46
N VAL A 15 54.30 4.24 21.36
CA VAL A 15 55.72 4.02 21.08
C VAL A 15 55.98 4.29 19.61
N ALA A 16 56.95 5.16 19.42
CA ALA A 16 57.44 5.66 18.13
C ALA A 16 58.74 4.93 17.71
N SER A 17 59.00 5.05 16.39
CA SER A 17 60.31 5.03 15.69
C SER A 17 61.06 3.69 15.58
N SER A 18 61.48 3.32 14.37
CA SER A 18 62.69 3.83 13.73
C SER A 18 62.86 3.33 12.28
N VAL A 19 63.50 4.18 11.52
CA VAL A 19 63.90 4.05 10.10
C VAL A 19 65.08 3.07 9.97
N GLY A 20 65.13 2.32 8.86
CA GLY A 20 66.30 1.58 8.44
C GLY A 20 66.23 1.19 6.97
N LEU A 21 66.87 1.96 6.09
CA LEU A 21 67.20 1.54 4.73
C LEU A 21 68.37 0.53 4.76
N SER A 22 68.24 -0.53 4.00
CA SER A 22 69.41 -1.02 3.20
C SER A 22 68.98 -2.04 2.15
N ALA A 23 69.68 -2.00 1.02
CA ALA A 23 69.42 -2.60 -0.25
C ALA A 23 69.98 -4.03 -0.41
N CYS A 24 69.61 -4.61 -1.54
CA CYS A 24 70.20 -5.69 -2.32
C CYS A 24 69.64 -7.15 -2.16
N GLY A 25 68.91 -7.55 -3.15
CA GLY A 25 69.14 -8.69 -4.01
C GLY A 25 68.95 -10.12 -3.47
N GLN A 26 67.87 -10.80 -3.87
CA GLN A 26 67.94 -12.07 -4.59
C GLN A 26 66.51 -12.64 -4.87
N LYS A 27 66.37 -13.22 -6.06
CA LYS A 27 65.19 -13.95 -6.51
C LYS A 27 64.89 -15.15 -5.61
N THR A 28 63.66 -15.29 -5.18
CA THR A 28 63.03 -16.60 -4.94
C THR A 28 61.56 -16.48 -5.20
N GLU A 29 61.00 -17.47 -5.85
CA GLU A 29 59.60 -17.62 -6.22
C GLU A 29 58.70 -17.67 -4.99
N GLU A 30 57.71 -16.82 -4.95
CA GLU A 30 56.69 -16.90 -3.92
C GLU A 30 55.29 -17.02 -4.54
N LYS A 31 54.65 -18.09 -4.15
CA LYS A 31 53.30 -18.48 -4.50
C LYS A 31 52.32 -17.35 -4.35
N ALA A 32 51.57 -17.07 -5.39
CA ALA A 32 50.39 -16.21 -5.37
C ALA A 32 49.36 -16.69 -4.35
N ALA A 33 49.18 -15.98 -3.27
CA ALA A 33 48.02 -16.05 -2.41
C ALA A 33 46.90 -15.22 -3.06
N THR A 34 45.95 -15.87 -3.63
CA THR A 34 44.70 -15.28 -4.15
C THR A 34 43.96 -14.65 -2.99
N GLN A 35 44.00 -13.37 -2.85
CA GLN A 35 43.03 -12.63 -2.06
C GLN A 35 41.73 -12.64 -2.83
N THR A 36 40.78 -13.39 -2.32
CA THR A 36 39.39 -13.34 -2.74
C THR A 36 38.84 -12.02 -2.18
N GLU A 37 38.81 -10.97 -3.00
CA GLU A 37 37.99 -9.80 -2.73
C GLU A 37 36.52 -10.26 -2.75
N GLU A 38 35.92 -10.36 -1.59
CA GLU A 38 34.46 -10.41 -1.46
C GLU A 38 33.92 -9.11 -2.07
N LYS A 39 33.39 -9.23 -3.27
CA LYS A 39 32.61 -8.20 -3.91
C LYS A 39 31.35 -8.01 -3.07
N ALA A 40 31.37 -7.02 -2.18
CA ALA A 40 30.18 -6.51 -1.54
C ALA A 40 29.18 -6.17 -2.67
N GLY A 41 28.09 -6.91 -2.75
CA GLY A 41 27.05 -6.67 -3.75
C GLY A 41 26.54 -5.24 -3.58
N GLU A 42 26.73 -4.42 -4.60
CA GLU A 42 26.05 -3.13 -4.72
C GLU A 42 24.53 -3.42 -4.66
N THR A 43 23.93 -3.13 -3.53
CA THR A 43 22.47 -3.11 -3.40
C THR A 43 22.01 -1.93 -4.26
N LYS A 44 21.54 -2.23 -5.47
CA LYS A 44 21.00 -1.22 -6.38
C LYS A 44 19.83 -0.54 -5.66
N VAL A 45 20.03 0.70 -5.25
CA VAL A 45 18.95 1.50 -4.62
C VAL A 45 17.85 1.64 -5.66
N ALA A 46 16.63 1.29 -5.28
CA ALA A 46 15.48 1.43 -6.16
C ALA A 46 15.27 2.92 -6.47
N GLU A 47 14.79 3.22 -7.68
CA GLU A 47 14.50 4.58 -8.12
C GLU A 47 12.99 4.74 -8.35
N VAL A 48 12.50 5.96 -8.07
CA VAL A 48 11.12 6.32 -8.40
C VAL A 48 10.97 6.43 -9.91
N LYS A 49 10.07 5.64 -10.49
CA LYS A 49 9.76 5.67 -11.93
C LYS A 49 8.59 6.60 -12.21
N ALA A 50 8.64 7.32 -13.32
CA ALA A 50 7.49 8.08 -13.80
C ALA A 50 6.48 7.12 -14.47
N MET A 51 5.18 7.35 -14.24
CA MET A 51 4.08 6.65 -14.91
C MET A 51 3.16 7.67 -15.58
N LYS A 52 2.74 7.41 -16.80
CA LYS A 52 1.80 8.29 -17.50
C LYS A 52 0.36 8.02 -17.06
N GLY A 53 -0.47 9.07 -17.12
CA GLY A 53 -1.87 8.96 -16.71
C GLY A 53 -2.67 7.96 -17.52
N ASP A 54 -2.40 7.80 -18.81
CA ASP A 54 -3.06 6.79 -19.65
C ASP A 54 -2.63 5.36 -19.32
N GLU A 55 -1.40 5.18 -18.84
CA GLU A 55 -0.91 3.88 -18.33
C GLU A 55 -1.64 3.51 -17.02
N LEU A 56 -1.68 4.43 -16.06
CA LEU A 56 -2.41 4.19 -14.81
C LEU A 56 -3.91 3.98 -15.05
N ALA A 57 -4.52 4.72 -15.96
CA ALA A 57 -5.93 4.55 -16.30
C ALA A 57 -6.22 3.15 -16.90
N LYS A 58 -5.29 2.60 -17.69
CA LYS A 58 -5.40 1.22 -18.22
C LYS A 58 -5.29 0.18 -17.10
N ILE A 59 -4.37 0.36 -16.15
CA ILE A 59 -4.22 -0.51 -14.98
C ILE A 59 -5.53 -0.51 -14.15
N GLU A 60 -6.08 0.66 -13.88
CA GLU A 60 -7.35 0.82 -13.14
C GLU A 60 -8.57 0.19 -13.84
N ALA A 61 -8.56 0.16 -15.18
CA ALA A 61 -9.62 -0.44 -15.98
C ALA A 61 -9.50 -1.97 -16.10
N ASP A 62 -8.30 -2.52 -16.01
CA ASP A 62 -8.08 -3.96 -16.14
C ASP A 62 -8.21 -4.67 -14.79
N LYS A 63 -9.20 -5.57 -14.71
CA LYS A 63 -9.54 -6.30 -13.48
C LYS A 63 -8.42 -7.23 -12.97
N LYS A 64 -7.49 -7.63 -13.83
CA LYS A 64 -6.36 -8.49 -13.47
C LYS A 64 -5.11 -7.67 -13.17
N GLU A 65 -4.82 -6.68 -14.04
CA GLU A 65 -3.66 -5.82 -13.85
C GLU A 65 -3.73 -5.06 -12.52
N LYS A 66 -4.90 -4.53 -12.14
CA LYS A 66 -5.06 -3.81 -10.87
C LYS A 66 -4.63 -4.63 -9.63
N GLU A 67 -4.71 -5.98 -9.70
CA GLU A 67 -4.32 -6.86 -8.59
C GLU A 67 -2.79 -6.93 -8.39
N ASN A 68 -1.99 -6.51 -9.39
CA ASN A 68 -0.53 -6.43 -9.32
C ASN A 68 -0.03 -5.13 -8.68
N TYR A 69 -0.89 -4.12 -8.55
CA TYR A 69 -0.54 -2.77 -8.12
C TYR A 69 -1.24 -2.38 -6.82
N LEU A 70 -0.56 -1.59 -6.01
CA LEU A 70 -1.18 -0.78 -4.96
C LEU A 70 -1.16 0.68 -5.42
N VAL A 71 -2.35 1.28 -5.60
CA VAL A 71 -2.49 2.68 -5.99
C VAL A 71 -2.81 3.53 -4.78
N ILE A 72 -2.07 4.62 -4.59
CA ILE A 72 -2.15 5.50 -3.42
C ILE A 72 -2.42 6.94 -3.83
N ASP A 73 -3.51 7.50 -3.35
CA ASP A 73 -3.79 8.93 -3.40
C ASP A 73 -3.22 9.63 -2.17
N VAL A 74 -2.22 10.49 -2.38
CA VAL A 74 -1.59 11.23 -1.27
C VAL A 74 -2.18 12.63 -1.06
N ARG A 75 -3.34 12.92 -1.67
CA ARG A 75 -4.10 14.17 -1.41
C ARG A 75 -4.77 14.12 -0.04
N SER A 76 -5.38 15.24 0.35
CA SER A 76 -6.14 15.28 1.61
C SER A 76 -7.36 14.34 1.55
N PRO A 77 -7.90 13.92 2.72
CA PRO A 77 -9.12 13.11 2.78
C PRO A 77 -10.32 13.76 2.08
N GLU A 78 -10.42 15.10 2.14
CA GLU A 78 -11.49 15.87 1.49
C GLU A 78 -11.34 15.81 -0.04
N GLU A 79 -10.12 15.98 -0.56
CA GLU A 79 -9.85 15.87 -2.00
C GLU A 79 -10.09 14.44 -2.51
N TYR A 80 -9.71 13.43 -1.73
CA TYR A 80 -9.97 12.02 -2.04
C TYR A 80 -11.48 11.74 -2.09
N LYS A 81 -12.25 12.17 -1.09
CA LYS A 81 -13.72 12.03 -1.06
C LYS A 81 -14.42 12.75 -2.18
N ALA A 82 -13.89 13.88 -2.63
CA ALA A 82 -14.45 14.63 -3.77
C ALA A 82 -14.31 13.88 -5.10
N GLY A 83 -13.39 12.91 -5.18
CA GLY A 83 -13.20 12.04 -6.33
C GLY A 83 -11.77 11.53 -6.43
N HIS A 84 -11.61 10.22 -6.61
CA HIS A 84 -10.32 9.52 -6.68
C HIS A 84 -10.38 8.34 -7.64
N LEU A 85 -9.23 7.75 -7.99
CA LEU A 85 -9.16 6.54 -8.79
C LEU A 85 -9.80 5.37 -8.06
N LYS A 86 -10.52 4.54 -8.79
CA LYS A 86 -11.41 3.49 -8.28
C LYS A 86 -10.78 2.56 -7.24
N PHE A 87 -9.55 2.13 -7.48
CA PHE A 87 -8.83 1.19 -6.61
C PHE A 87 -7.74 1.86 -5.77
N ALA A 88 -7.71 3.19 -5.70
CA ALA A 88 -6.77 3.90 -4.86
C ALA A 88 -7.21 3.91 -3.39
N ILE A 89 -6.26 3.69 -2.49
CA ILE A 89 -6.42 4.01 -1.06
C ILE A 89 -5.94 5.43 -0.78
N ASN A 90 -6.45 6.06 0.28
CA ASN A 90 -5.96 7.38 0.69
C ASN A 90 -4.89 7.26 1.78
N MET A 91 -3.70 7.79 1.50
CA MET A 91 -2.63 7.97 2.48
C MET A 91 -2.08 9.39 2.36
N PRO A 92 -2.64 10.36 3.08
CA PRO A 92 -2.28 11.78 2.95
C PRO A 92 -0.80 12.04 3.17
N ILE A 93 -0.21 12.92 2.35
CA ILE A 93 1.23 13.25 2.44
C ILE A 93 1.62 13.74 3.83
N ASP A 94 0.73 14.43 4.54
CA ASP A 94 1.02 15.03 5.85
C ASP A 94 1.26 13.99 6.96
N THR A 95 0.73 12.77 6.80
CA THR A 95 0.94 11.64 7.73
C THR A 95 1.71 10.49 7.10
N PHE A 96 2.06 10.58 5.81
CA PHE A 96 2.59 9.48 5.02
C PHE A 96 3.85 8.84 5.62
N GLU A 97 4.77 9.64 6.14
CA GLU A 97 6.02 9.17 6.73
C GLU A 97 5.80 8.35 8.02
N ALA A 98 4.73 8.62 8.75
CA ALA A 98 4.31 7.81 9.90
C ALA A 98 3.54 6.55 9.49
N ASP A 99 2.79 6.63 8.39
CA ASP A 99 1.81 5.63 7.99
C ASP A 99 2.33 4.60 6.97
N TYR A 100 3.43 4.85 6.24
CA TYR A 100 3.91 3.95 5.17
C TYR A 100 4.14 2.50 5.63
N LYS A 101 4.40 2.28 6.92
CA LYS A 101 4.56 0.93 7.49
C LYS A 101 3.31 0.06 7.35
N LYS A 102 2.13 0.65 7.23
CA LYS A 102 0.86 -0.07 7.01
C LYS A 102 0.86 -0.85 5.69
N ILE A 103 1.74 -0.45 4.75
CA ILE A 103 1.87 -1.07 3.44
C ILE A 103 3.20 -1.83 3.25
N GLU A 104 3.91 -2.19 4.33
CA GLU A 104 5.18 -2.92 4.24
C GLU A 104 5.08 -4.26 3.48
N ALA A 105 3.93 -4.91 3.53
CA ALA A 105 3.66 -6.12 2.77
C ALA A 105 3.75 -5.95 1.23
N PHE A 106 3.76 -4.70 0.76
CA PHE A 106 3.85 -4.35 -0.66
C PHE A 106 5.26 -3.96 -1.13
N LYS A 107 6.31 -4.18 -0.33
CA LYS A 107 7.69 -3.79 -0.70
C LYS A 107 8.17 -4.37 -2.03
N ASP A 108 7.73 -5.57 -2.36
CA ASP A 108 8.11 -6.28 -3.60
C ASP A 108 7.06 -6.12 -4.73
N LYS A 109 5.94 -5.47 -4.44
CA LYS A 109 4.87 -5.21 -5.41
C LYS A 109 5.03 -3.84 -6.07
N ASP A 110 4.29 -3.63 -7.14
CA ASP A 110 4.24 -2.35 -7.83
C ASP A 110 3.36 -1.37 -7.05
N VAL A 111 3.95 -0.26 -6.57
CA VAL A 111 3.25 0.78 -5.80
C VAL A 111 3.23 2.07 -6.60
N VAL A 112 2.05 2.56 -6.92
CA VAL A 112 1.83 3.77 -7.71
C VAL A 112 1.26 4.86 -6.82
N LEU A 113 1.91 6.01 -6.78
CA LEU A 113 1.42 7.17 -6.04
C LEU A 113 1.02 8.28 -6.98
N TYR A 114 -0.08 8.96 -6.69
CA TYR A 114 -0.49 10.15 -7.41
C TYR A 114 -1.01 11.24 -6.46
N CYS A 115 -1.09 12.46 -6.97
CA CYS A 115 -1.71 13.61 -6.29
C CYS A 115 -2.38 14.54 -7.30
N ASN A 116 -2.39 15.84 -7.07
CA ASN A 116 -2.91 16.81 -8.06
C ASN A 116 -1.96 17.04 -9.25
N SER A 117 -0.63 17.09 -9.00
CA SER A 117 0.37 17.53 -9.98
C SER A 117 1.69 16.75 -9.94
N GLY A 118 1.70 15.56 -9.37
CA GLY A 118 2.90 14.73 -9.22
C GLY A 118 3.90 15.19 -8.13
N LYS A 119 3.79 16.42 -7.58
CA LYS A 119 4.79 16.98 -6.65
C LYS A 119 4.74 16.34 -5.25
N LYS A 120 3.55 16.19 -4.66
CA LYS A 120 3.38 15.57 -3.34
C LYS A 120 3.63 14.06 -3.42
N SER A 121 3.16 13.41 -4.49
CA SER A 121 3.35 11.98 -4.70
C SER A 121 4.81 11.61 -4.98
N ALA A 122 5.60 12.47 -5.62
CA ALA A 122 7.04 12.27 -5.76
C ALA A 122 7.74 12.19 -4.39
N LYS A 123 7.41 13.09 -3.45
CA LYS A 123 7.97 13.07 -2.09
C LYS A 123 7.59 11.79 -1.33
N ALA A 124 6.33 11.36 -1.43
CA ALA A 124 5.88 10.13 -0.80
C ALA A 124 6.54 8.89 -1.44
N ALA A 125 6.78 8.90 -2.75
CA ALA A 125 7.48 7.84 -3.46
C ALA A 125 8.94 7.73 -3.01
N GLU A 126 9.64 8.85 -2.78
CA GLU A 126 11.00 8.87 -2.22
C GLU A 126 11.03 8.25 -0.81
N VAL A 127 10.02 8.51 0.03
CA VAL A 127 9.91 7.86 1.35
C VAL A 127 9.86 6.34 1.18
N LEU A 128 9.05 5.82 0.25
CA LEU A 128 8.95 4.37 0.02
C LEU A 128 10.27 3.76 -0.46
N VAL A 129 10.92 4.36 -1.45
CA VAL A 129 12.21 3.87 -1.98
C VAL A 129 13.28 3.85 -0.88
N ASN A 130 13.39 4.91 -0.08
CA ASN A 130 14.33 5.01 1.04
C ASN A 130 14.04 3.98 2.14
N ASN A 131 12.84 3.41 2.17
CA ASN A 131 12.44 2.38 3.13
C ASN A 131 12.32 0.97 2.50
N GLY A 132 12.96 0.76 1.34
CA GLY A 132 13.21 -0.55 0.75
C GLY A 132 12.12 -1.05 -0.20
N PHE A 133 11.17 -0.21 -0.62
CA PHE A 133 10.24 -0.55 -1.69
C PHE A 133 10.97 -0.58 -3.03
N GLN A 134 10.79 -1.66 -3.82
CA GLN A 134 11.59 -1.92 -5.00
C GLN A 134 11.00 -1.37 -6.30
N LYS A 135 9.68 -1.24 -6.38
CA LYS A 135 8.94 -0.87 -7.59
C LYS A 135 7.96 0.24 -7.28
N VAL A 136 8.46 1.47 -7.29
CA VAL A 136 7.69 2.66 -6.91
C VAL A 136 7.54 3.58 -8.11
N TYR A 137 6.31 4.03 -8.34
CA TYR A 137 5.94 4.90 -9.46
C TYR A 137 5.30 6.18 -8.95
N ASN A 138 5.65 7.29 -9.59
CA ASN A 138 4.97 8.58 -9.44
C ASN A 138 4.17 8.85 -10.71
N ALA A 139 2.84 8.79 -10.61
CA ALA A 139 1.97 8.95 -11.76
C ALA A 139 1.56 10.42 -12.00
N ASP A 140 1.14 10.71 -13.24
CA ASP A 140 0.52 11.98 -13.56
C ASP A 140 -0.68 12.24 -12.63
N GLY A 141 -0.78 13.44 -12.08
CA GLY A 141 -1.83 13.79 -11.12
C GLY A 141 -3.17 14.09 -11.77
N VAL A 142 -4.24 14.18 -10.97
CA VAL A 142 -5.61 14.42 -11.45
C VAL A 142 -5.81 15.79 -12.16
N LYS A 143 -4.87 16.72 -12.02
CA LYS A 143 -4.86 17.97 -12.78
C LYS A 143 -4.04 17.89 -14.07
N GLN A 144 -3.27 16.83 -14.28
CA GLN A 144 -2.43 16.62 -15.46
C GLN A 144 -3.08 15.65 -16.45
N PHE A 145 -3.86 14.71 -15.95
CA PHE A 145 -4.57 13.73 -16.75
C PHE A 145 -6.02 13.62 -16.28
N LYS A 146 -6.96 13.45 -17.22
CA LYS A 146 -8.39 13.30 -16.92
C LYS A 146 -8.71 11.83 -16.65
N TYR A 147 -8.68 11.44 -15.37
CA TYR A 147 -9.11 10.13 -14.92
C TYR A 147 -10.64 10.03 -14.77
N GLU A 148 -11.16 8.81 -14.86
CA GLU A 148 -12.48 8.50 -14.31
C GLU A 148 -12.37 8.38 -12.79
N LEU A 149 -13.18 9.18 -12.07
CA LEU A 149 -13.11 9.25 -10.61
C LEU A 149 -14.39 8.69 -9.98
N VAL A 150 -14.21 8.06 -8.82
CA VAL A 150 -15.28 7.54 -7.96
C VAL A 150 -15.27 8.28 -6.62
N THR A 151 -16.35 8.12 -5.84
CA THR A 151 -16.51 8.80 -4.53
C THR A 151 -16.72 7.84 -3.35
N PHE A 152 -16.86 6.53 -3.59
CA PHE A 152 -16.83 5.55 -2.50
C PHE A 152 -15.38 5.37 -2.01
N GLU A 153 -15.20 5.08 -0.73
CA GLU A 153 -13.88 4.83 -0.16
C GLU A 153 -13.38 3.42 -0.52
N SER A 154 -12.11 3.27 -0.91
CA SER A 154 -11.44 1.96 -0.99
C SER A 154 -10.51 1.77 0.19
N LYS A 155 -10.60 0.63 0.87
CA LYS A 155 -9.76 0.25 2.01
C LYS A 155 -9.06 -1.07 1.76
N MET A 156 -7.89 -1.23 2.37
CA MET A 156 -7.24 -2.53 2.51
C MET A 156 -8.19 -3.49 3.24
N GLY A 157 -8.24 -4.75 2.81
CA GLY A 157 -9.17 -5.73 3.38
C GLY A 157 -8.99 -5.96 4.88
N THR A 158 -7.76 -5.84 5.40
CA THR A 158 -7.49 -5.90 6.84
C THR A 158 -8.19 -4.79 7.62
N ASP A 159 -8.10 -3.54 7.14
CA ASP A 159 -8.75 -2.39 7.78
C ASP A 159 -10.28 -2.47 7.63
N PHE A 160 -10.73 -2.93 6.46
CA PHE A 160 -12.15 -3.18 6.18
C PHE A 160 -12.75 -4.18 7.19
N ILE A 161 -12.06 -5.31 7.42
CA ILE A 161 -12.49 -6.33 8.39
C ILE A 161 -12.50 -5.77 9.82
N GLN A 162 -11.47 -4.98 10.18
CA GLN A 162 -11.42 -4.35 11.51
C GLN A 162 -12.58 -3.36 11.72
N ASP A 163 -12.92 -2.59 10.72
CA ASP A 163 -14.04 -1.65 10.77
C ASP A 163 -15.38 -2.37 10.99
N ILE A 164 -15.61 -3.49 10.30
CA ILE A 164 -16.82 -4.30 10.49
C ILE A 164 -16.86 -4.88 11.91
N LYS A 165 -15.75 -5.50 12.37
CA LYS A 165 -15.65 -6.05 13.73
C LYS A 165 -15.80 -4.98 14.82
N GLY A 166 -15.36 -3.75 14.52
CA GLY A 166 -15.54 -2.57 15.37
C GLY A 166 -16.93 -1.94 15.34
N GLY A 167 -17.87 -2.51 14.57
CA GLY A 167 -19.26 -2.04 14.50
C GLY A 167 -19.47 -0.76 13.68
N LYS A 168 -18.55 -0.40 12.80
CA LYS A 168 -18.66 0.80 11.96
C LYS A 168 -19.63 0.61 10.79
N ALA A 169 -19.87 -0.63 10.34
CA ALA A 169 -20.79 -0.92 9.25
C ALA A 169 -22.24 -0.91 9.74
N GLY A 170 -23.08 -0.12 9.09
CA GLY A 170 -24.55 -0.17 9.24
C GLY A 170 -25.17 -1.27 8.37
N LEU A 171 -24.53 -1.56 7.22
CA LEU A 171 -24.87 -2.67 6.32
C LEU A 171 -23.58 -3.25 5.73
N VAL A 172 -23.48 -4.57 5.67
CA VAL A 172 -22.44 -5.27 4.92
C VAL A 172 -23.06 -5.94 3.70
N ILE A 173 -22.48 -5.73 2.53
CA ILE A 173 -22.89 -6.36 1.27
C ILE A 173 -21.79 -7.31 0.80
N ASP A 174 -22.14 -8.56 0.62
CA ASP A 174 -21.32 -9.58 -0.03
C ASP A 174 -21.69 -9.64 -1.52
N ALA A 175 -20.78 -9.22 -2.39
CA ALA A 175 -20.99 -9.22 -3.84
C ALA A 175 -20.42 -10.48 -4.52
N ARG A 176 -20.18 -11.57 -3.75
CA ARG A 176 -19.83 -12.88 -4.29
C ARG A 176 -21.04 -13.62 -4.82
N GLU A 177 -20.80 -14.77 -5.48
CA GLU A 177 -21.85 -15.68 -5.90
C GLU A 177 -22.65 -16.18 -4.70
N ALA A 178 -23.96 -16.42 -4.89
CA ALA A 178 -24.88 -16.85 -3.82
C ALA A 178 -24.37 -18.10 -3.07
N LYS A 179 -23.81 -19.08 -3.80
CA LYS A 179 -23.26 -20.31 -3.21
C LYS A 179 -22.12 -20.03 -2.22
N ASP A 180 -21.28 -19.00 -2.48
CA ASP A 180 -20.14 -18.65 -1.63
C ASP A 180 -20.59 -17.78 -0.45
N PHE A 181 -21.63 -16.99 -0.62
CA PHE A 181 -22.33 -16.30 0.45
C PHE A 181 -22.97 -17.31 1.44
N GLU A 182 -23.69 -18.31 0.93
CA GLU A 182 -24.32 -19.38 1.74
C GLU A 182 -23.29 -20.26 2.45
N ALA A 183 -22.12 -20.45 1.86
CA ALA A 183 -21.01 -21.18 2.48
C ALA A 183 -20.36 -20.44 3.66
N GLY A 184 -20.54 -19.12 3.78
CA GLY A 184 -20.07 -18.28 4.88
C GLY A 184 -19.88 -16.84 4.46
N SER A 185 -20.31 -15.91 5.34
CA SER A 185 -20.19 -14.47 5.17
C SER A 185 -20.14 -13.78 6.54
N PHE A 186 -20.09 -12.45 6.59
CA PHE A 186 -20.27 -11.72 7.83
C PHE A 186 -21.71 -11.87 8.36
N ASP A 187 -21.84 -11.88 9.68
CA ASP A 187 -23.15 -11.87 10.32
C ASP A 187 -24.01 -10.70 9.81
N LYS A 188 -25.28 -10.95 9.49
CA LYS A 188 -26.25 -9.98 8.93
C LYS A 188 -25.83 -9.35 7.60
N ALA A 189 -24.82 -9.88 6.91
CA ALA A 189 -24.54 -9.45 5.56
C ALA A 189 -25.67 -9.82 4.61
N VAL A 190 -25.84 -9.02 3.55
CA VAL A 190 -26.79 -9.31 2.46
C VAL A 190 -26.01 -9.63 1.19
N ASN A 191 -26.51 -10.57 0.40
CA ASN A 191 -25.89 -10.89 -0.87
C ASN A 191 -26.50 -10.03 -2.00
N ILE A 192 -25.68 -9.15 -2.57
CA ILE A 192 -26.05 -8.31 -3.72
C ILE A 192 -24.91 -8.32 -4.74
N MET A 193 -25.05 -9.07 -5.80
CA MET A 193 -24.13 -9.05 -6.93
C MET A 193 -24.38 -7.82 -7.84
N PRO A 194 -23.43 -7.41 -8.69
CA PRO A 194 -23.65 -6.32 -9.64
C PRO A 194 -24.94 -6.49 -10.48
N ASP A 195 -25.16 -7.69 -10.98
CA ASP A 195 -26.30 -7.99 -11.86
C ASP A 195 -27.66 -8.00 -11.12
N ASP A 196 -27.64 -8.22 -9.81
CA ASP A 196 -28.82 -8.25 -8.95
C ASP A 196 -29.19 -6.89 -8.35
N PHE A 197 -28.31 -5.89 -8.48
CA PHE A 197 -28.42 -4.62 -7.76
C PHE A 197 -29.78 -3.94 -7.93
N GLU A 198 -30.25 -3.81 -9.18
CA GLU A 198 -31.54 -3.15 -9.49
C GLU A 198 -32.74 -3.86 -8.84
N SER A 199 -32.72 -5.21 -8.83
CA SER A 199 -33.85 -6.00 -8.26
C SER A 199 -33.82 -5.98 -6.72
N LYS A 200 -32.64 -5.79 -6.10
CA LYS A 200 -32.46 -5.83 -4.64
C LYS A 200 -32.34 -4.43 -3.99
N LYS A 201 -32.32 -3.35 -4.77
CA LYS A 201 -32.13 -2.01 -4.21
C LYS A 201 -33.25 -1.56 -3.24
N SER A 202 -34.43 -2.15 -3.32
CA SER A 202 -35.51 -1.89 -2.35
C SER A 202 -35.21 -2.41 -0.94
N SER A 203 -34.25 -3.31 -0.78
CA SER A 203 -33.78 -3.83 0.53
C SER A 203 -32.70 -2.96 1.18
N LEU A 204 -32.20 -1.94 0.46
CA LEU A 204 -31.18 -1.05 0.97
C LEU A 204 -31.76 -0.07 2.00
N PRO A 205 -30.93 0.43 2.94
CA PRO A 205 -31.35 1.42 3.93
C PRO A 205 -31.94 2.67 3.28
N THR A 206 -32.98 3.24 3.89
CA THR A 206 -33.57 4.50 3.41
C THR A 206 -32.69 5.71 3.71
N ASP A 207 -31.93 5.66 4.82
CA ASP A 207 -30.94 6.68 5.16
C ASP A 207 -29.70 6.54 4.27
N LYS A 208 -29.48 7.53 3.40
CA LYS A 208 -28.38 7.57 2.45
C LYS A 208 -26.99 7.81 3.11
N ASN A 209 -26.97 8.15 4.39
CA ASN A 209 -25.71 8.28 5.16
C ASN A 209 -25.34 6.96 5.87
N THR A 210 -26.15 5.92 5.78
CA THR A 210 -25.81 4.60 6.33
C THR A 210 -24.45 4.15 5.81
N ALA A 211 -23.57 3.72 6.71
CA ALA A 211 -22.25 3.19 6.35
C ALA A 211 -22.44 1.80 5.71
N ILE A 212 -22.20 1.70 4.41
CA ILE A 212 -22.35 0.47 3.65
C ILE A 212 -20.98 -0.04 3.24
N TYR A 213 -20.63 -1.23 3.70
CA TYR A 213 -19.37 -1.91 3.45
C TYR A 213 -19.57 -3.03 2.43
N VAL A 214 -18.85 -3.00 1.32
CA VAL A 214 -19.03 -3.95 0.21
C VAL A 214 -17.74 -4.71 -0.04
N PHE A 215 -17.79 -6.03 -0.13
CA PHE A 215 -16.65 -6.88 -0.46
C PHE A 215 -17.00 -7.95 -1.48
N CYS A 216 -15.98 -8.56 -2.09
CA CYS A 216 -16.13 -9.72 -2.98
C CYS A 216 -14.89 -10.61 -2.97
N TYR A 217 -14.51 -11.22 -4.10
CA TYR A 217 -13.34 -12.08 -4.21
C TYR A 217 -12.00 -11.31 -4.28
N SER A 218 -11.98 -10.12 -4.94
CA SER A 218 -10.78 -9.33 -5.24
C SER A 218 -11.08 -7.84 -5.43
N GLY A 219 -12.11 -7.30 -4.79
CA GLY A 219 -12.50 -5.90 -4.87
C GLY A 219 -13.20 -5.45 -6.16
N ASN A 220 -13.23 -6.27 -7.21
CA ASN A 220 -13.77 -5.88 -8.54
C ASN A 220 -15.31 -5.80 -8.59
N LYS A 221 -16.01 -6.89 -8.20
CA LYS A 221 -17.50 -6.92 -8.18
C LYS A 221 -18.02 -5.94 -7.12
N SER A 222 -17.39 -5.87 -5.97
CA SER A 222 -17.77 -4.96 -4.89
C SER A 222 -17.61 -3.49 -5.28
N ALA A 223 -16.57 -3.11 -6.03
CA ALA A 223 -16.42 -1.76 -6.57
C ALA A 223 -17.58 -1.40 -7.53
N THR A 224 -18.05 -2.33 -8.36
CA THR A 224 -19.20 -2.09 -9.23
C THR A 224 -20.48 -1.86 -8.41
N VAL A 225 -20.69 -2.64 -7.34
CA VAL A 225 -21.83 -2.42 -6.42
C VAL A 225 -21.68 -1.09 -5.68
N ALA A 226 -20.48 -0.74 -5.23
CA ALA A 226 -20.18 0.55 -4.58
C ALA A 226 -20.46 1.75 -5.50
N GLU A 227 -20.11 1.66 -6.78
CA GLU A 227 -20.50 2.68 -7.78
C GLU A 227 -22.03 2.79 -7.93
N SER A 228 -22.73 1.68 -7.97
CA SER A 228 -24.19 1.70 -8.05
C SER A 228 -24.82 2.34 -6.81
N LEU A 229 -24.29 2.04 -5.62
CA LEU A 229 -24.72 2.67 -4.37
C LEU A 229 -24.50 4.18 -4.38
N THR A 230 -23.31 4.67 -4.82
CA THR A 230 -23.07 6.10 -4.90
C THR A 230 -23.95 6.81 -5.93
N LYS A 231 -24.27 6.15 -7.05
CA LYS A 231 -25.26 6.65 -8.03
C LYS A 231 -26.67 6.74 -7.47
N GLU A 232 -27.04 5.83 -6.55
CA GLU A 232 -28.31 5.88 -5.79
C GLU A 232 -28.30 6.92 -4.65
N GLY A 233 -27.19 7.66 -4.47
CA GLY A 233 -27.05 8.75 -3.52
C GLY A 233 -26.54 8.36 -2.13
N TYR A 234 -26.02 7.13 -1.93
CA TYR A 234 -25.34 6.79 -0.68
C TYR A 234 -24.01 7.49 -0.58
N THR A 235 -23.76 8.14 0.54
CA THR A 235 -22.60 9.02 0.76
C THR A 235 -21.49 8.39 1.60
N ASN A 236 -21.77 7.24 2.23
CA ASN A 236 -20.83 6.56 3.11
C ASN A 236 -20.67 5.08 2.67
N VAL A 237 -20.02 4.90 1.53
CA VAL A 237 -19.81 3.58 0.92
C VAL A 237 -18.34 3.24 0.95
N VAL A 238 -18.02 2.03 1.44
CA VAL A 238 -16.66 1.51 1.58
C VAL A 238 -16.52 0.21 0.78
N ASN A 239 -15.57 0.16 -0.13
CA ASN A 239 -15.18 -1.02 -0.89
C ASN A 239 -13.94 -1.68 -0.26
N SER A 240 -13.94 -3.01 -0.11
CA SER A 240 -12.71 -3.74 0.17
C SER A 240 -11.88 -3.85 -1.09
N LEU A 241 -10.64 -3.34 -1.07
CA LEU A 241 -9.71 -3.41 -2.19
C LEU A 241 -9.28 -4.85 -2.46
N ASP A 242 -8.96 -5.57 -1.39
CA ASP A 242 -8.68 -7.01 -1.39
C ASP A 242 -9.97 -7.79 -1.16
N GLY A 243 -9.97 -9.07 -1.50
CA GLY A 243 -11.12 -9.92 -1.31
C GLY A 243 -10.78 -11.27 -0.70
N THR A 244 -11.76 -12.15 -0.69
CA THR A 244 -11.65 -13.48 -0.07
C THR A 244 -10.67 -14.43 -0.78
N LYS A 245 -10.12 -14.03 -1.94
CA LYS A 245 -9.05 -14.75 -2.63
C LYS A 245 -7.67 -14.35 -2.13
N GLU A 246 -7.51 -13.15 -1.61
CA GLU A 246 -6.22 -12.61 -1.19
C GLU A 246 -6.01 -12.71 0.31
N ILE A 247 -7.08 -12.54 1.11
CA ILE A 247 -6.99 -12.57 2.56
C ILE A 247 -8.14 -13.37 3.17
N ASP A 248 -7.92 -13.86 4.39
CA ASP A 248 -8.94 -14.53 5.18
C ASP A 248 -9.85 -13.50 5.87
N PHE A 249 -11.12 -13.51 5.53
CA PHE A 249 -12.15 -12.64 6.14
C PHE A 249 -12.64 -13.16 7.50
N GLY A 250 -12.26 -14.39 7.87
CA GLY A 250 -12.62 -14.98 9.15
C GLY A 250 -14.11 -15.27 9.30
N PHE A 251 -14.76 -15.71 8.22
CA PHE A 251 -16.16 -16.10 8.28
C PHE A 251 -16.34 -17.32 9.18
N SER A 252 -17.32 -17.26 10.09
CA SER A 252 -17.82 -18.45 10.79
C SER A 252 -18.67 -19.28 9.82
N LYS A 253 -18.39 -20.59 9.78
CA LYS A 253 -19.23 -21.56 9.07
C LYS A 253 -20.50 -21.79 9.83
#